data_110abaa76a26b9e3beca8f1574d3f363
#
_entry.id   110abaa76a26b9e3beca8f1574d3f363
#
_cell.length_a   1.000
_cell.length_b   1.000
_cell.length_c   1.000
_cell.angle_alpha   90.00
_cell.angle_beta   90.00
_cell.angle_gamma   90.00
#
_symmetry.space_group_name_H-M   'P 1'
#
loop_
_entity.id
_entity.type
_entity.pdbx_description
1 polymer ?
#
loop_
_entity_poly.entity_id
_entity_poly.type
_entity_poly.pdbx_seq_one_letter_code
_entity_poly.pdbx_strand_id
1 'polypeptide(L)'
;MANVLVVEDEPAVRTAVIRYLTEASHSVRSVGTALEALREVAQRCPDVVVLDLGLPDLNGAEALKMMRGVCDVPVIVATARDDETEIVRLLNIGADDYLIKPFSGEHLNARLTALLRRTQRDTDQHLLVVGGLRMDLRRREVVLDGVRLDLVRREFDLLAFLAARPGEVVTRRELLAQVWQQPYGEDQTIDVHLSWLRRKMGERAAEPRYLHTVRGVGVKLDAPQPSA
;
A
#
# COMPACT_ATOMS: atom_id res chain seq x y z
N MET A 1 4.10 3.46 17.43
CA MET A 1 4.81 4.71 17.08
C MET A 1 4.67 4.89 15.57
N ALA A 2 4.13 6.03 15.11
CA ALA A 2 3.91 6.30 13.68
C ALA A 2 4.50 7.67 13.33
N ASN A 3 4.88 7.85 12.05
CA ASN A 3 5.32 9.15 11.51
C ASN A 3 4.09 9.90 10.99
N VAL A 4 3.70 10.96 11.68
CA VAL A 4 2.52 11.77 11.35
C VAL A 4 2.96 13.06 10.68
N LEU A 5 2.33 13.41 9.56
CA LEU A 5 2.45 14.73 8.96
C LEU A 5 1.20 15.55 9.30
N VAL A 6 1.39 16.68 9.97
CA VAL A 6 0.33 17.64 10.29
C VAL A 6 0.41 18.81 9.32
N VAL A 7 -0.70 19.07 8.61
CA VAL A 7 -0.85 20.16 7.64
C VAL A 7 -1.89 21.13 8.20
N GLU A 8 -1.44 22.23 8.78
CA GLU A 8 -2.28 23.20 9.50
C GLU A 8 -1.61 24.57 9.40
N ASP A 9 -2.29 25.58 8.94
CA ASP A 9 -1.74 26.92 8.77
C ASP A 9 -1.75 27.73 10.08
N GLU A 10 -2.73 27.51 10.95
CA GLU A 10 -2.84 28.23 12.21
C GLU A 10 -1.79 27.75 13.23
N PRO A 11 -0.81 28.60 13.65
CA PRO A 11 0.30 28.15 14.49
C PRO A 11 -0.15 27.64 15.86
N ALA A 12 -1.22 28.20 16.44
CA ALA A 12 -1.73 27.78 17.74
C ALA A 12 -2.33 26.38 17.70
N VAL A 13 -3.15 26.09 16.69
CA VAL A 13 -3.75 24.78 16.45
C VAL A 13 -2.67 23.76 16.13
N ARG A 14 -1.75 24.09 15.20
CA ARG A 14 -0.62 23.25 14.83
C ARG A 14 0.23 22.84 16.04
N THR A 15 0.58 23.81 16.91
CA THR A 15 1.36 23.53 18.13
C THR A 15 0.62 22.60 19.07
N ALA A 16 -0.68 22.81 19.28
CA ALA A 16 -1.51 21.96 20.13
C ALA A 16 -1.57 20.52 19.59
N VAL A 17 -1.81 20.36 18.30
CA VAL A 17 -1.85 19.04 17.65
C VAL A 17 -0.51 18.31 17.75
N ILE A 18 0.61 18.99 17.47
CA ILE A 18 1.96 18.42 17.61
C ILE A 18 2.18 17.92 19.04
N ARG A 19 1.86 18.74 20.03
CA ARG A 19 2.03 18.37 21.45
C ARG A 19 1.26 17.09 21.77
N TYR A 20 -0.04 17.02 21.47
CA TYR A 20 -0.87 15.84 21.73
C TYR A 20 -0.36 14.58 21.06
N LEU A 21 0.06 14.67 19.82
CA LEU A 21 0.55 13.50 19.08
C LEU A 21 1.93 13.05 19.59
N THR A 22 2.78 13.99 20.02
CA THR A 22 4.09 13.68 20.61
C THR A 22 3.93 13.02 21.99
N GLU A 23 3.01 13.54 22.83
CA GLU A 23 2.64 12.91 24.11
C GLU A 23 2.09 11.49 23.93
N ALA A 24 1.39 11.23 22.81
CA ALA A 24 0.93 9.90 22.42
C ALA A 24 2.02 9.03 21.75
N SER A 25 3.30 9.42 21.83
CA SER A 25 4.47 8.68 21.32
C SER A 25 4.50 8.55 19.79
N HIS A 26 3.97 9.51 19.04
CA HIS A 26 4.13 9.60 17.61
C HIS A 26 5.32 10.51 17.23
N SER A 27 5.95 10.26 16.10
CA SER A 27 6.92 11.15 15.47
C SER A 27 6.17 12.14 14.58
N VAL A 28 6.25 13.44 14.84
CA VAL A 28 5.43 14.43 14.16
C VAL A 28 6.30 15.38 13.35
N ARG A 29 5.95 15.54 12.07
CA ARG A 29 6.39 16.61 11.19
C ARG A 29 5.20 17.52 10.92
N SER A 30 5.42 18.80 10.69
CA SER A 30 4.35 19.72 10.38
C SER A 30 4.73 20.74 9.32
N VAL A 31 3.75 21.15 8.53
CA VAL A 31 3.85 22.18 7.51
C VAL A 31 2.63 23.10 7.57
N GLY A 32 2.74 24.32 7.04
CA GLY A 32 1.69 25.33 7.06
C GLY A 32 0.92 25.46 5.75
N THR A 33 1.32 24.74 4.68
CA THR A 33 0.75 24.88 3.35
C THR A 33 0.55 23.54 2.65
N ALA A 34 -0.38 23.48 1.70
CA ALA A 34 -0.63 22.28 0.90
C ALA A 34 0.56 21.92 0.01
N LEU A 35 1.23 22.91 -0.58
CA LEU A 35 2.39 22.68 -1.44
C LEU A 35 3.58 22.10 -0.69
N GLU A 36 3.81 22.55 0.55
CA GLU A 36 4.82 21.95 1.43
C GLU A 36 4.44 20.50 1.78
N ALA A 37 3.17 20.25 2.08
CA ALA A 37 2.66 18.92 2.38
C ALA A 37 2.86 17.95 1.22
N LEU A 38 2.57 18.37 -0.01
CA LEU A 38 2.80 17.56 -1.22
C LEU A 38 4.28 17.23 -1.43
N ARG A 39 5.18 18.18 -1.16
CA ARG A 39 6.64 17.94 -1.22
C ARG A 39 7.09 16.94 -0.17
N GLU A 40 6.63 17.10 1.07
CA GLU A 40 6.94 16.18 2.18
C GLU A 40 6.48 14.76 1.89
N VAL A 41 5.24 14.59 1.38
CA VAL A 41 4.68 13.29 1.01
C VAL A 41 5.47 12.65 -0.13
N ALA A 42 5.87 13.43 -1.14
CA ALA A 42 6.64 12.93 -2.27
C ALA A 42 8.07 12.51 -1.90
N GLN A 43 8.72 13.24 -0.98
CA GLN A 43 10.09 12.95 -0.55
C GLN A 43 10.15 11.82 0.47
N ARG A 44 9.23 11.81 1.42
CA ARG A 44 9.18 10.85 2.51
C ARG A 44 7.74 10.63 2.96
N CYS A 45 7.08 9.65 2.33
CA CYS A 45 5.71 9.30 2.64
C CYS A 45 5.55 9.01 4.16
N PRO A 46 4.67 9.74 4.88
CA PRO A 46 4.38 9.48 6.28
C PRO A 46 3.47 8.25 6.44
N ASP A 47 3.28 7.79 7.68
CA ASP A 47 2.33 6.72 7.97
C ASP A 47 0.88 7.22 7.95
N VAL A 48 0.67 8.52 8.23
CA VAL A 48 -0.64 9.19 8.18
C VAL A 48 -0.47 10.69 8.04
N VAL A 49 -1.42 11.34 7.36
CA VAL A 49 -1.54 12.80 7.26
C VAL A 49 -2.77 13.27 8.03
N VAL A 50 -2.61 14.32 8.82
CA VAL A 50 -3.72 15.13 9.38
C VAL A 50 -3.76 16.41 8.56
N LEU A 51 -4.83 16.61 7.77
CA LEU A 51 -4.94 17.67 6.77
C LEU A 51 -6.05 18.66 7.14
N ASP A 52 -5.70 19.92 7.36
CA ASP A 52 -6.71 20.99 7.38
C ASP A 52 -7.21 21.33 5.98
N LEU A 53 -8.48 21.70 5.87
CA LEU A 53 -9.07 22.17 4.62
C LEU A 53 -8.88 23.67 4.39
N GLY A 54 -8.66 24.44 5.46
CA GLY A 54 -8.56 25.90 5.44
C GLY A 54 -7.20 26.46 5.07
N LEU A 55 -6.43 25.75 4.24
CA LEU A 55 -5.06 26.15 3.90
C LEU A 55 -5.02 27.41 3.02
N PRO A 56 -3.98 28.28 3.15
CA PRO A 56 -3.94 29.57 2.49
C PRO A 56 -3.60 29.52 1.00
N ASP A 57 -2.95 28.44 0.55
CA ASP A 57 -2.39 28.31 -0.80
C ASP A 57 -3.21 27.43 -1.74
N LEU A 58 -3.90 26.44 -1.21
CA LEU A 58 -4.71 25.51 -1.99
C LEU A 58 -5.85 24.97 -1.15
N ASN A 59 -7.02 24.79 -1.75
CA ASN A 59 -8.14 24.13 -1.06
C ASN A 59 -7.73 22.72 -0.62
N GLY A 60 -7.96 22.37 0.66
CA GLY A 60 -7.55 21.09 1.21
C GLY A 60 -8.13 19.87 0.49
N ALA A 61 -9.34 19.98 -0.11
CA ALA A 61 -9.92 18.91 -0.93
C ALA A 61 -9.12 18.68 -2.24
N GLU A 62 -8.58 19.75 -2.84
CA GLU A 62 -7.68 19.66 -4.00
C GLU A 62 -6.33 19.09 -3.59
N ALA A 63 -5.79 19.55 -2.44
CA ALA A 63 -4.57 18.99 -1.88
C ALA A 63 -4.70 17.48 -1.62
N LEU A 64 -5.82 17.02 -1.04
CA LEU A 64 -6.13 15.61 -0.84
C LEU A 64 -6.11 14.82 -2.17
N LYS A 65 -6.78 15.35 -3.20
CA LYS A 65 -6.81 14.73 -4.52
C LYS A 65 -5.42 14.62 -5.15
N MET A 66 -4.60 15.65 -4.99
CA MET A 66 -3.21 15.63 -5.48
C MET A 66 -2.35 14.65 -4.68
N MET A 67 -2.49 14.56 -3.36
CA MET A 67 -1.81 13.58 -2.51
C MET A 67 -2.11 12.15 -2.96
N ARG A 68 -3.36 11.83 -3.31
CA ARG A 68 -3.77 10.51 -3.83
C ARG A 68 -3.09 10.15 -5.16
N GLY A 69 -2.71 11.14 -5.95
CA GLY A 69 -1.90 10.92 -7.16
C GLY A 69 -0.43 10.60 -6.90
N VAL A 70 0.06 10.88 -5.70
CA VAL A 70 1.47 10.72 -5.30
C VAL A 70 1.68 9.48 -4.43
N CYS A 71 0.81 9.25 -3.46
CA CYS A 71 0.98 8.22 -2.42
C CYS A 71 -0.37 7.81 -1.83
N ASP A 72 -0.52 6.52 -1.50
CA ASP A 72 -1.71 5.96 -0.82
C ASP A 72 -1.67 6.17 0.71
N VAL A 73 -1.05 7.26 1.17
CA VAL A 73 -0.97 7.56 2.60
C VAL A 73 -2.36 7.78 3.19
N PRO A 74 -2.70 7.19 4.35
CA PRO A 74 -3.94 7.49 5.05
C PRO A 74 -4.06 8.97 5.41
N VAL A 75 -5.24 9.58 5.17
CA VAL A 75 -5.49 11.01 5.44
C VAL A 75 -6.72 11.17 6.33
N ILE A 76 -6.52 11.81 7.49
CA ILE A 76 -7.58 12.34 8.34
C ILE A 76 -7.75 13.81 8.01
N VAL A 77 -8.94 14.20 7.57
CA VAL A 77 -9.26 15.60 7.29
C VAL A 77 -9.78 16.28 8.56
N ALA A 78 -9.16 17.41 8.96
CA ALA A 78 -9.64 18.26 10.03
C ALA A 78 -10.38 19.47 9.43
N THR A 79 -11.64 19.69 9.79
CA THR A 79 -12.46 20.74 9.19
C THR A 79 -13.36 21.43 10.22
N ALA A 80 -13.60 22.71 10.04
CA ALA A 80 -14.62 23.45 10.80
C ALA A 80 -16.06 23.25 10.26
N ARG A 81 -16.19 22.57 9.13
CA ARG A 81 -17.49 22.32 8.50
C ARG A 81 -18.08 21.02 9.01
N ASP A 82 -19.32 21.09 9.46
CA ASP A 82 -20.13 19.97 9.95
C ASP A 82 -21.22 19.56 8.96
N ASP A 83 -21.22 20.13 7.76
CA ASP A 83 -22.17 19.81 6.70
C ASP A 83 -21.95 18.38 6.18
N GLU A 84 -22.95 17.53 6.30
CA GLU A 84 -22.95 16.14 5.88
C GLU A 84 -22.57 15.97 4.40
N THR A 85 -23.03 16.88 3.54
CA THR A 85 -22.73 16.87 2.10
C THR A 85 -21.23 17.02 1.83
N GLU A 86 -20.57 17.93 2.55
CA GLU A 86 -19.12 18.14 2.40
C GLU A 86 -18.32 16.97 2.96
N ILE A 87 -18.76 16.39 4.08
CA ILE A 87 -18.14 15.17 4.66
C ILE A 87 -18.20 14.01 3.67
N VAL A 88 -19.37 13.74 3.09
CA VAL A 88 -19.55 12.69 2.08
C VAL A 88 -18.65 12.96 0.85
N ARG A 89 -18.56 14.21 0.42
CA ARG A 89 -17.69 14.62 -0.68
C ARG A 89 -16.22 14.32 -0.39
N LEU A 90 -15.74 14.67 0.81
CA LEU A 90 -14.34 14.44 1.21
C LEU A 90 -13.99 12.94 1.25
N LEU A 91 -14.88 12.11 1.80
CA LEU A 91 -14.70 10.66 1.82
C LEU A 91 -14.67 10.09 0.38
N ASN A 92 -15.52 10.58 -0.52
CA ASN A 92 -15.52 10.18 -1.93
C ASN A 92 -14.27 10.62 -2.70
N ILE A 93 -13.64 11.74 -2.31
CA ILE A 93 -12.36 12.20 -2.89
C ILE A 93 -11.18 11.35 -2.40
N GLY A 94 -11.37 10.61 -1.30
CA GLY A 94 -10.37 9.69 -0.76
C GLY A 94 -9.85 10.06 0.63
N ALA A 95 -10.57 10.86 1.42
CA ALA A 95 -10.29 10.95 2.85
C ALA A 95 -10.62 9.61 3.52
N ASP A 96 -9.75 9.12 4.39
CA ASP A 96 -9.97 7.88 5.11
C ASP A 96 -10.79 8.08 6.39
N ASP A 97 -10.71 9.28 6.97
CA ASP A 97 -11.52 9.71 8.11
C ASP A 97 -11.59 11.24 8.17
N TYR A 98 -12.45 11.77 9.03
CA TYR A 98 -12.57 13.22 9.25
C TYR A 98 -12.74 13.55 10.73
N LEU A 99 -12.39 14.79 11.09
CA LEU A 99 -12.58 15.37 12.42
C LEU A 99 -13.17 16.77 12.29
N ILE A 100 -14.22 17.04 13.04
CA ILE A 100 -14.83 18.37 13.11
C ILE A 100 -14.12 19.19 14.20
N LYS A 101 -13.63 20.38 13.86
CA LYS A 101 -13.04 21.35 14.77
C LYS A 101 -14.15 22.07 15.58
N PRO A 102 -13.98 22.29 16.91
CA PRO A 102 -12.84 21.92 17.72
C PRO A 102 -12.89 20.46 18.18
N PHE A 103 -11.73 19.79 18.21
CA PHE A 103 -11.58 18.41 18.68
C PHE A 103 -10.54 18.31 19.80
N SER A 104 -10.67 17.29 20.65
CA SER A 104 -9.65 16.97 21.65
C SER A 104 -8.49 16.16 21.06
N GLY A 105 -7.31 16.25 21.66
CA GLY A 105 -6.17 15.42 21.29
C GLY A 105 -6.45 13.92 21.44
N GLU A 106 -7.22 13.53 22.45
CA GLU A 106 -7.66 12.14 22.65
C GLU A 106 -8.53 11.64 21.48
N HIS A 107 -9.44 12.49 20.99
CA HIS A 107 -10.30 12.15 19.86
C HIS A 107 -9.50 11.97 18.57
N LEU A 108 -8.55 12.89 18.30
CA LEU A 108 -7.62 12.75 17.17
C LEU A 108 -6.79 11.46 17.28
N ASN A 109 -6.20 11.18 18.44
CA ASN A 109 -5.37 9.99 18.64
C ASN A 109 -6.17 8.69 18.52
N ALA A 110 -7.41 8.65 19.00
CA ALA A 110 -8.29 7.48 18.86
C ALA A 110 -8.56 7.17 17.37
N ARG A 111 -8.88 8.19 16.56
CA ARG A 111 -9.11 8.02 15.12
C ARG A 111 -7.84 7.63 14.37
N LEU A 112 -6.73 8.27 14.68
CA LEU A 112 -5.43 7.97 14.12
C LEU A 112 -5.04 6.52 14.40
N THR A 113 -5.18 6.05 15.64
CA THR A 113 -4.91 4.67 16.04
C THR A 113 -5.83 3.68 15.32
N ALA A 114 -7.11 3.99 15.19
CA ALA A 114 -8.07 3.15 14.47
C ALA A 114 -7.72 3.06 12.97
N LEU A 115 -7.31 4.16 12.36
CA LEU A 115 -6.92 4.23 10.97
C LEU A 115 -5.62 3.45 10.72
N LEU A 116 -4.58 3.68 11.52
CA LEU A 116 -3.32 2.94 11.43
C LEU A 116 -3.51 1.43 11.61
N ARG A 117 -4.40 1.01 12.51
CA ARG A 117 -4.73 -0.41 12.69
C ARG A 117 -5.40 -1.00 11.46
N ARG A 118 -6.28 -0.26 10.77
CA ARG A 118 -6.88 -0.68 9.49
C ARG A 118 -5.81 -0.81 8.42
N THR A 119 -4.95 0.19 8.30
CA THR A 119 -3.84 0.18 7.33
C THR A 119 -2.85 -0.95 7.59
N GLN A 120 -2.54 -1.27 8.85
CA GLN A 120 -1.71 -2.43 9.20
C GLN A 120 -2.37 -3.75 8.82
N ARG A 121 -3.68 -3.91 9.09
CA ARG A 121 -4.43 -5.11 8.67
C ARG A 121 -4.50 -5.22 7.14
N ASP A 122 -4.69 -4.11 6.45
CA ASP A 122 -4.63 -4.05 4.99
C ASP A 122 -3.22 -4.35 4.47
N THR A 123 -2.16 -3.93 5.18
CA THR A 123 -0.77 -4.25 4.82
C THR A 123 -0.50 -5.74 4.97
N ASP A 124 -0.99 -6.38 6.04
CA ASP A 124 -0.91 -7.83 6.21
C ASP A 124 -1.69 -8.59 5.11
N GLN A 125 -2.82 -8.05 4.65
CA GLN A 125 -3.58 -8.61 3.52
C GLN A 125 -2.91 -8.40 2.17
N HIS A 126 -2.03 -7.40 2.04
CA HIS A 126 -1.31 -7.10 0.80
C HIS A 126 0.14 -7.59 0.78
N LEU A 127 0.62 -8.12 1.90
CA LEU A 127 1.93 -8.75 1.99
C LEU A 127 1.78 -10.26 1.83
N LEU A 128 2.27 -10.80 0.72
CA LEU A 128 2.37 -12.23 0.51
C LEU A 128 3.77 -12.70 0.93
N VAL A 129 3.82 -13.75 1.74
CA VAL A 129 5.08 -14.34 2.21
C VAL A 129 5.06 -15.85 1.96
N VAL A 130 6.04 -16.33 1.19
CA VAL A 130 6.25 -17.76 0.90
C VAL A 130 7.73 -18.08 1.09
N GLY A 131 8.11 -18.61 2.24
CA GLY A 131 9.52 -18.80 2.58
C GLY A 131 10.29 -17.48 2.62
N GLY A 132 11.36 -17.36 1.82
CA GLY A 132 12.13 -16.12 1.66
C GLY A 132 11.54 -15.12 0.66
N LEU A 133 10.47 -15.50 -0.06
CA LEU A 133 9.77 -14.60 -0.96
C LEU A 133 8.81 -13.69 -0.17
N ARG A 134 8.95 -12.38 -0.38
CA ARG A 134 8.05 -11.35 0.17
C ARG A 134 7.58 -10.44 -0.95
N MET A 135 6.28 -10.24 -1.06
CA MET A 135 5.65 -9.40 -2.08
C MET A 135 4.75 -8.37 -1.43
N ASP A 136 5.00 -7.11 -1.69
CA ASP A 136 4.08 -6.01 -1.37
C ASP A 136 3.21 -5.72 -2.61
N LEU A 137 1.94 -6.10 -2.54
CA LEU A 137 1.01 -5.97 -3.67
C LEU A 137 0.66 -4.51 -3.97
N ARG A 138 0.71 -3.61 -2.98
CA ARG A 138 0.43 -2.19 -3.18
C ARG A 138 1.59 -1.48 -3.85
N ARG A 139 2.81 -1.69 -3.32
CA ARG A 139 4.03 -1.07 -3.87
C ARG A 139 4.52 -1.78 -5.13
N ARG A 140 3.96 -2.95 -5.43
CA ARG A 140 4.43 -3.85 -6.49
C ARG A 140 5.92 -4.18 -6.35
N GLU A 141 6.36 -4.38 -5.13
CA GLU A 141 7.73 -4.74 -4.78
C GLU A 141 7.84 -6.21 -4.44
N VAL A 142 8.93 -6.81 -4.86
CA VAL A 142 9.24 -8.22 -4.59
C VAL A 142 10.65 -8.32 -4.05
N VAL A 143 10.80 -9.03 -2.95
CA VAL A 143 12.09 -9.37 -2.34
C VAL A 143 12.15 -10.88 -2.19
N LEU A 144 13.22 -11.50 -2.67
CA LEU A 144 13.51 -12.93 -2.53
C LEU A 144 14.84 -13.09 -1.81
N ASP A 145 14.83 -13.76 -0.66
CA ASP A 145 16.02 -14.00 0.16
C ASP A 145 16.84 -12.71 0.45
N GLY A 146 16.13 -11.58 0.68
CA GLY A 146 16.72 -10.27 0.94
C GLY A 146 17.13 -9.47 -0.31
N VAL A 147 17.02 -10.04 -1.51
CA VAL A 147 17.33 -9.38 -2.78
C VAL A 147 16.07 -8.91 -3.48
N ARG A 148 16.03 -7.62 -3.85
CA ARG A 148 14.91 -7.06 -4.62
C ARG A 148 14.92 -7.61 -6.05
N LEU A 149 13.75 -8.10 -6.50
CA LEU A 149 13.55 -8.56 -7.87
C LEU A 149 12.92 -7.45 -8.71
N ASP A 150 13.49 -7.17 -9.87
CA ASP A 150 12.90 -6.27 -10.87
C ASP A 150 12.01 -7.07 -11.83
N LEU A 151 10.70 -7.04 -11.55
CA LEU A 151 9.69 -7.76 -12.32
C LEU A 151 8.90 -6.79 -13.20
N VAL A 152 8.70 -7.17 -14.47
CA VAL A 152 7.72 -6.48 -15.30
C VAL A 152 6.30 -6.81 -14.85
N ARG A 153 5.34 -5.97 -15.24
CA ARG A 153 3.95 -6.05 -14.76
C ARG A 153 3.38 -7.47 -14.78
N ARG A 154 3.51 -8.19 -15.88
CA ARG A 154 2.95 -9.55 -16.04
C ARG A 154 3.64 -10.61 -15.20
N GLU A 155 4.95 -10.48 -14.99
CA GLU A 155 5.71 -11.36 -14.10
C GLU A 155 5.29 -11.16 -12.65
N PHE A 156 5.09 -9.89 -12.24
CA PHE A 156 4.59 -9.57 -10.91
C PHE A 156 3.18 -10.14 -10.70
N ASP A 157 2.25 -9.90 -11.64
CA ASP A 157 0.87 -10.37 -11.54
C ASP A 157 0.80 -11.91 -11.48
N LEU A 158 1.62 -12.60 -12.28
CA LEU A 158 1.76 -14.06 -12.26
C LEU A 158 2.27 -14.57 -10.91
N LEU A 159 3.37 -13.97 -10.41
CA LEU A 159 3.97 -14.37 -9.14
C LEU A 159 3.02 -14.10 -7.97
N ALA A 160 2.33 -12.95 -7.95
CA ALA A 160 1.34 -12.60 -6.94
C ALA A 160 0.17 -13.58 -6.92
N PHE A 161 -0.33 -13.97 -8.09
CA PHE A 161 -1.42 -14.93 -8.21
C PHE A 161 -1.04 -16.29 -7.61
N LEU A 162 0.19 -16.76 -7.87
CA LEU A 162 0.70 -18.02 -7.33
C LEU A 162 1.03 -17.90 -5.82
N ALA A 163 1.63 -16.78 -5.40
CA ALA A 163 2.01 -16.56 -4.00
C ALA A 163 0.81 -16.39 -3.06
N ALA A 164 -0.35 -15.99 -3.57
CA ALA A 164 -1.60 -15.97 -2.82
C ALA A 164 -2.17 -17.39 -2.55
N ARG A 165 -1.64 -18.42 -3.20
CA ARG A 165 -2.09 -19.83 -3.12
C ARG A 165 -0.89 -20.79 -3.00
N PRO A 166 -0.07 -20.66 -1.95
CA PRO A 166 1.14 -21.48 -1.81
C PRO A 166 0.76 -22.97 -1.72
N GLY A 167 1.47 -23.81 -2.48
CA GLY A 167 1.24 -25.26 -2.56
C GLY A 167 0.11 -25.68 -3.51
N GLU A 168 -0.76 -24.79 -3.91
CA GLU A 168 -1.87 -25.08 -4.82
C GLU A 168 -1.36 -25.16 -6.27
N VAL A 169 -1.80 -26.19 -6.99
CA VAL A 169 -1.49 -26.34 -8.42
C VAL A 169 -2.48 -25.52 -9.24
N VAL A 170 -1.99 -24.50 -9.90
CA VAL A 170 -2.76 -23.61 -10.76
C VAL A 170 -2.60 -24.07 -12.22
N THR A 171 -3.71 -24.28 -12.90
CA THR A 171 -3.70 -24.70 -14.30
C THR A 171 -3.33 -23.54 -15.24
N ARG A 172 -2.78 -23.86 -16.43
CA ARG A 172 -2.51 -22.84 -17.45
C ARG A 172 -3.78 -22.08 -17.85
N ARG A 173 -4.91 -22.75 -17.92
CA ARG A 173 -6.20 -22.14 -18.24
C ARG A 173 -6.62 -21.12 -17.18
N GLU A 174 -6.42 -21.42 -15.91
CA GLU A 174 -6.68 -20.47 -14.82
C GLU A 174 -5.75 -19.26 -14.90
N LEU A 175 -4.46 -19.47 -15.17
CA LEU A 175 -3.51 -18.37 -15.35
C LEU A 175 -3.92 -17.48 -16.51
N LEU A 176 -4.29 -18.03 -17.66
CA LEU A 176 -4.78 -17.26 -18.81
C LEU A 176 -6.03 -16.44 -18.44
N ALA A 177 -7.00 -17.05 -17.79
CA ALA A 177 -8.24 -16.39 -17.40
C ALA A 177 -8.02 -15.29 -16.35
N GLN A 178 -7.24 -15.57 -15.30
CA GLN A 178 -7.15 -14.70 -14.12
C GLN A 178 -6.02 -13.66 -14.20
N VAL A 179 -4.88 -14.02 -14.79
CA VAL A 179 -3.72 -13.14 -14.89
C VAL A 179 -3.70 -12.39 -16.23
N TRP A 180 -4.00 -13.07 -17.34
CA TRP A 180 -4.02 -12.45 -18.67
C TRP A 180 -5.37 -11.89 -19.08
N GLN A 181 -6.46 -12.28 -18.39
CA GLN A 181 -7.83 -11.90 -18.73
C GLN A 181 -8.22 -12.32 -20.15
N GLN A 182 -7.60 -13.39 -20.64
CA GLN A 182 -7.78 -13.95 -21.98
C GLN A 182 -8.09 -15.46 -21.87
N PRO A 183 -9.36 -15.87 -21.78
CA PRO A 183 -9.71 -17.27 -21.58
C PRO A 183 -9.38 -18.19 -22.79
N TYR A 184 -8.96 -17.63 -23.92
CA TYR A 184 -8.66 -18.33 -25.17
C TYR A 184 -7.28 -17.96 -25.75
N GLY A 185 -6.28 -17.65 -24.90
CA GLY A 185 -4.91 -17.34 -25.33
C GLY A 185 -4.05 -18.60 -25.57
N GLU A 186 -2.92 -18.43 -26.26
CA GLU A 186 -1.94 -19.51 -26.46
C GLU A 186 -1.14 -19.78 -25.18
N ASP A 187 -1.01 -21.06 -24.80
CA ASP A 187 -0.25 -21.52 -23.63
C ASP A 187 1.23 -21.10 -23.64
N GLN A 188 1.81 -20.90 -24.84
CA GLN A 188 3.21 -20.49 -25.02
C GLN A 188 3.55 -19.16 -24.29
N THR A 189 2.60 -18.23 -24.20
CA THR A 189 2.80 -16.96 -23.50
C THR A 189 3.11 -17.15 -22.02
N ILE A 190 2.46 -18.11 -21.36
CA ILE A 190 2.69 -18.41 -19.94
C ILE A 190 4.08 -19.02 -19.74
N ASP A 191 4.48 -19.98 -20.60
CA ASP A 191 5.75 -20.69 -20.46
C ASP A 191 6.96 -19.72 -20.63
N VAL A 192 6.84 -18.72 -21.51
CA VAL A 192 7.84 -17.66 -21.65
C VAL A 192 7.97 -16.83 -20.35
N HIS A 193 6.85 -16.38 -19.78
CA HIS A 193 6.86 -15.59 -18.55
C HIS A 193 7.35 -16.42 -17.33
N LEU A 194 6.98 -17.69 -17.25
CA LEU A 194 7.50 -18.61 -16.23
C LEU A 194 9.02 -18.80 -16.36
N SER A 195 9.53 -18.90 -17.59
CA SER A 195 10.97 -19.03 -17.84
C SER A 195 11.71 -17.77 -17.42
N TRP A 196 11.20 -16.58 -17.74
CA TRP A 196 11.80 -15.30 -17.33
C TRP A 196 11.73 -15.11 -15.83
N LEU A 197 10.60 -15.44 -15.20
CA LEU A 197 10.41 -15.35 -13.77
C LEU A 197 11.41 -16.26 -13.03
N ARG A 198 11.56 -17.52 -13.44
CA ARG A 198 12.57 -18.43 -12.87
C ARG A 198 13.97 -17.85 -12.96
N ARG A 199 14.36 -17.34 -14.12
CA ARG A 199 15.67 -16.73 -14.30
C ARG A 199 15.90 -15.56 -13.34
N LYS A 200 14.89 -14.71 -13.13
CA LYS A 200 14.96 -13.58 -12.17
C LYS A 200 15.00 -14.06 -10.70
N MET A 201 14.34 -15.14 -10.39
CA MET A 201 14.35 -15.79 -9.08
C MET A 201 15.62 -16.62 -8.83
N GLY A 202 16.52 -16.73 -9.82
CA GLY A 202 17.76 -17.49 -9.70
C GLY A 202 17.57 -19.00 -9.67
N GLU A 203 16.49 -19.53 -10.30
CA GLU A 203 16.20 -20.97 -10.37
C GLU A 203 16.04 -21.46 -11.81
N ARG A 204 16.07 -22.77 -11.98
CA ARG A 204 15.89 -23.44 -13.27
C ARG A 204 14.71 -24.41 -13.22
N ALA A 205 14.08 -24.66 -14.36
CA ALA A 205 12.96 -25.61 -14.45
C ALA A 205 13.34 -27.05 -14.06
N ALA A 206 14.61 -27.42 -14.23
CA ALA A 206 15.16 -28.73 -13.85
C ALA A 206 15.41 -28.85 -12.33
N GLU A 207 15.67 -27.72 -11.66
CA GLU A 207 15.97 -27.65 -10.22
C GLU A 207 15.16 -26.50 -9.60
N PRO A 208 13.82 -26.67 -9.51
CA PRO A 208 12.95 -25.63 -9.01
C PRO A 208 13.10 -25.49 -7.49
N ARG A 209 13.21 -24.25 -7.01
CA ARG A 209 13.21 -23.92 -5.56
C ARG A 209 11.83 -23.47 -5.11
N TYR A 210 11.18 -22.61 -5.89
CA TYR A 210 9.87 -22.02 -5.59
C TYR A 210 8.83 -22.39 -6.64
N LEU A 211 9.15 -22.30 -7.95
CA LEU A 211 8.20 -22.49 -9.05
C LEU A 211 8.25 -23.93 -9.58
N HIS A 212 7.36 -24.78 -9.12
CA HIS A 212 7.30 -26.20 -9.48
C HIS A 212 6.32 -26.44 -10.63
N THR A 213 6.78 -27.06 -11.72
CA THR A 213 5.91 -27.51 -12.81
C THR A 213 5.33 -28.87 -12.49
N VAL A 214 4.00 -28.98 -12.51
CA VAL A 214 3.28 -30.24 -12.44
C VAL A 214 2.92 -30.64 -13.88
N ARG A 215 3.66 -31.62 -14.43
CA ARG A 215 3.52 -32.02 -15.84
C ARG A 215 2.08 -32.38 -16.19
N GLY A 216 1.57 -31.84 -17.28
CA GLY A 216 0.20 -32.09 -17.77
C GLY A 216 -0.90 -31.37 -16.97
N VAL A 217 -0.59 -30.70 -15.87
CA VAL A 217 -1.57 -30.04 -14.99
C VAL A 217 -1.35 -28.53 -14.95
N GLY A 218 -0.19 -28.06 -14.43
CA GLY A 218 0.01 -26.64 -14.24
C GLY A 218 1.32 -26.30 -13.53
N VAL A 219 1.29 -25.24 -12.75
CA VAL A 219 2.43 -24.75 -11.97
C VAL A 219 1.96 -24.43 -10.55
N LYS A 220 2.82 -24.60 -9.56
CA LYS A 220 2.60 -24.19 -8.18
C LYS A 220 3.80 -23.43 -7.64
N LEU A 221 3.55 -22.59 -6.64
CA LEU A 221 4.58 -21.92 -5.86
C LEU A 221 4.63 -22.53 -4.47
N ASP A 222 5.81 -22.97 -4.05
CA ASP A 222 6.07 -23.51 -2.72
C ASP A 222 7.28 -22.86 -2.07
N ALA A 223 7.34 -22.81 -0.75
CA ALA A 223 8.56 -22.49 -0.05
C ALA A 223 9.58 -23.62 -0.23
N PRO A 224 10.89 -23.31 -0.39
CA PRO A 224 11.93 -24.33 -0.36
C PRO A 224 11.86 -25.11 0.95
N GLN A 225 11.92 -26.44 0.86
CA GLN A 225 12.05 -27.25 2.06
C GLN A 225 13.42 -26.96 2.70
N PRO A 226 13.49 -26.80 4.03
CA PRO A 226 14.76 -26.69 4.70
C PRO A 226 15.59 -27.94 4.35
N SER A 227 16.79 -27.74 3.86
CA SER A 227 17.74 -28.83 3.62
C SER A 227 17.96 -29.57 4.93
N ALA A 228 17.66 -30.86 4.95
CA ALA A 228 17.89 -31.74 6.09
C ALA A 228 19.37 -31.89 6.40
#